data_6d65204837c6786086e18c6db5580121
#
_entry.id   6d65204837c6786086e18c6db5580121
#
_cell.length_a   1.000
_cell.length_b   1.000
_cell.length_c   1.000
_cell.angle_alpha   90.00
_cell.angle_beta   90.00
_cell.angle_gamma   90.00
#
_symmetry.space_group_name_H-M   'P 1'
#
loop_
_entity.id
_entity.type
_entity.pdbx_description
1 polymer ?
#
loop_
_entity_poly.entity_id
_entity_poly.type
_entity_poly.pdbx_seq_one_letter_code
_entity_poly.pdbx_strand_id
1 'polypeptide(L)'
;MSATAVQEETAVAAPDTAAPTEPAGLPRIEDASRSMFRIVVGFCLAVMVAGFVVSGPREVWDGTVTILTSPSGLLTDYIAIASLGATLVNAGLLTLLSALVARRLGVLYNGPVVAGLFTVFGFALFGKNLLNSVPIMLGTFLFARLEKTPFRTYLATSFFATALAPAVSWLAFGRGLPVWQGLLLGTVAGVVIGGVMPPLAAHFLTFHRGLSLYNIGFTAGIVGMLAVAIYNAFGFEVQDAHAISSGYTTQLAVGTAVFCLVLVGNGFHLNGRSFNGLAAFLRHPGRKADFLALEGVGRTQMNICLLYTSDAADE
;
A
#
# COMPACT_ATOMS: atom_id res chain seq x y z
N MET A 1 -28.51 2.39 -47.29
CA MET A 1 -28.95 1.49 -46.20
C MET A 1 -28.31 2.00 -44.93
N SER A 2 -29.17 2.38 -44.03
CA SER A 2 -28.98 3.37 -42.94
C SER A 2 -28.13 2.84 -41.78
N ALA A 3 -27.22 3.65 -41.30
CA ALA A 3 -26.32 3.43 -40.13
C ALA A 3 -27.02 3.57 -38.75
N THR A 4 -28.35 3.45 -38.71
CA THR A 4 -29.18 3.70 -37.53
C THR A 4 -29.69 2.43 -36.83
N ALA A 5 -29.29 1.23 -37.29
CA ALA A 5 -29.85 -0.02 -36.74
C ALA A 5 -28.90 -0.82 -35.81
N VAL A 6 -27.73 -0.28 -35.42
CA VAL A 6 -26.75 -1.01 -34.56
C VAL A 6 -26.63 -0.43 -33.15
N GLN A 7 -27.37 0.61 -32.82
CA GLN A 7 -27.28 1.26 -31.48
C GLN A 7 -28.37 0.85 -30.47
N GLU A 8 -29.23 -0.09 -30.80
CA GLU A 8 -30.41 -0.40 -29.93
C GLU A 8 -30.34 -1.75 -29.18
N GLU A 9 -29.20 -2.49 -29.25
CA GLU A 9 -29.11 -3.83 -28.63
C GLU A 9 -28.07 -4.00 -27.55
N THR A 10 -27.71 -2.94 -26.84
CA THR A 10 -26.83 -3.02 -25.63
C THR A 10 -27.32 -2.20 -24.42
N ALA A 11 -28.58 -1.91 -24.36
CA ALA A 11 -29.18 -1.49 -23.10
C ALA A 11 -29.48 -2.74 -22.24
N VAL A 12 -28.44 -3.38 -21.70
CA VAL A 12 -28.61 -4.28 -20.56
C VAL A 12 -29.13 -3.41 -19.42
N ALA A 13 -30.43 -3.58 -19.10
CA ALA A 13 -31.07 -2.95 -17.99
C ALA A 13 -30.17 -3.13 -16.74
N ALA A 14 -29.73 -2.02 -16.17
CA ALA A 14 -29.10 -2.03 -14.88
C ALA A 14 -30.05 -2.73 -13.91
N PRO A 15 -29.61 -3.73 -13.13
CA PRO A 15 -30.46 -4.29 -12.10
C PRO A 15 -30.82 -3.15 -11.15
N ASP A 16 -32.12 -3.06 -10.86
CA ASP A 16 -32.72 -2.15 -9.90
C ASP A 16 -32.03 -2.38 -8.55
N THR A 17 -30.90 -1.70 -8.33
CA THR A 17 -30.21 -1.69 -7.06
C THR A 17 -30.98 -0.74 -6.17
N ALA A 18 -32.04 -1.28 -5.54
CA ALA A 18 -32.51 -0.71 -4.29
C ALA A 18 -31.26 -0.42 -3.43
N ALA A 19 -31.08 0.84 -3.02
CA ALA A 19 -29.98 1.22 -2.15
C ALA A 19 -29.89 0.20 -1.01
N PRO A 20 -28.71 -0.37 -0.72
CA PRO A 20 -28.58 -1.36 0.33
C PRO A 20 -29.15 -0.73 1.61
N THR A 21 -30.22 -1.29 2.14
CA THR A 21 -30.73 -0.91 3.45
C THR A 21 -29.59 -1.10 4.43
N GLU A 22 -29.09 0.00 5.02
CA GLU A 22 -28.04 -0.05 6.05
C GLU A 22 -28.49 -1.05 7.13
N PRO A 23 -27.73 -2.10 7.41
CA PRO A 23 -28.07 -3.01 8.48
C PRO A 23 -28.08 -2.21 9.79
N ALA A 24 -29.22 -2.23 10.47
CA ALA A 24 -29.42 -1.52 11.71
C ALA A 24 -28.33 -1.89 12.72
N GLY A 25 -27.49 -0.89 13.10
CA GLY A 25 -26.44 -1.06 14.11
C GLY A 25 -24.99 -0.91 13.62
N LEU A 26 -24.73 -0.75 12.32
CA LEU A 26 -23.38 -0.42 11.86
C LEU A 26 -23.11 1.09 11.98
N PRO A 27 -21.90 1.49 12.42
CA PRO A 27 -21.51 2.90 12.45
C PRO A 27 -21.54 3.47 11.04
N ARG A 28 -21.94 4.73 10.90
CA ARG A 28 -21.91 5.42 9.60
C ARG A 28 -20.53 5.31 8.97
N ILE A 29 -20.45 5.18 7.66
CA ILE A 29 -19.20 5.03 6.89
C ILE A 29 -18.17 6.11 7.28
N GLU A 30 -18.61 7.33 7.56
CA GLU A 30 -17.75 8.42 7.99
C GLU A 30 -17.16 8.20 9.38
N ASP A 31 -17.90 7.61 10.31
CA ASP A 31 -17.44 7.30 11.67
C ASP A 31 -16.45 6.14 11.64
N ALA A 32 -16.70 5.14 10.81
CA ALA A 32 -15.79 4.04 10.53
C ALA A 32 -14.47 4.57 9.93
N SER A 33 -14.56 5.47 8.95
CA SER A 33 -13.39 6.12 8.32
C SER A 33 -12.57 6.95 9.33
N ARG A 34 -13.24 7.71 10.20
CA ARG A 34 -12.57 8.48 11.27
C ARG A 34 -11.90 7.59 12.30
N SER A 35 -12.51 6.48 12.65
CA SER A 35 -11.93 5.50 13.56
C SER A 35 -10.69 4.86 12.94
N MET A 36 -10.78 4.43 11.69
CA MET A 36 -9.66 3.82 10.97
C MET A 36 -8.47 4.79 10.81
N PHE A 37 -8.72 6.06 10.48
CA PHE A 37 -7.67 7.08 10.47
C PHE A 37 -6.92 7.16 11.80
N ARG A 38 -7.66 7.23 12.93
CA ARG A 38 -7.03 7.30 14.27
C ARG A 38 -6.19 6.06 14.58
N ILE A 39 -6.67 4.88 14.18
CA ILE A 39 -5.96 3.61 14.37
C ILE A 39 -4.65 3.61 13.56
N VAL A 40 -4.71 3.98 12.27
CA VAL A 40 -3.51 4.06 11.42
C VAL A 40 -2.51 5.07 11.97
N VAL A 41 -2.96 6.26 12.38
CA VAL A 41 -2.07 7.28 12.99
C VAL A 41 -1.47 6.76 14.29
N GLY A 42 -2.28 6.18 15.18
CA GLY A 42 -1.79 5.59 16.44
C GLY A 42 -0.76 4.49 16.21
N PHE A 43 -0.99 3.61 15.25
CA PHE A 43 -0.05 2.58 14.82
C PHE A 43 1.27 3.19 14.33
N CYS A 44 1.21 4.15 13.40
CA CYS A 44 2.43 4.80 12.88
C CYS A 44 3.25 5.46 13.99
N LEU A 45 2.59 6.19 14.89
CA LEU A 45 3.26 6.85 16.01
C LEU A 45 3.89 5.82 16.97
N ALA A 46 3.18 4.74 17.31
CA ALA A 46 3.69 3.68 18.16
C ALA A 46 4.92 3.00 17.56
N VAL A 47 4.89 2.70 16.26
CA VAL A 47 6.04 2.11 15.53
C VAL A 47 7.23 3.06 15.50
N MET A 48 7.00 4.36 15.26
CA MET A 48 8.08 5.36 15.28
C MET A 48 8.69 5.50 16.67
N VAL A 49 7.87 5.55 17.72
CA VAL A 49 8.36 5.58 19.12
C VAL A 49 9.17 4.32 19.43
N ALA A 50 8.68 3.14 19.02
CA ALA A 50 9.42 1.89 19.19
C ALA A 50 10.78 1.95 18.47
N GLY A 51 10.84 2.50 17.26
CA GLY A 51 12.09 2.71 16.53
C GLY A 51 13.10 3.58 17.29
N PHE A 52 12.66 4.69 17.87
CA PHE A 52 13.52 5.56 18.69
C PHE A 52 13.95 4.89 20.02
N VAL A 53 13.09 4.07 20.61
CA VAL A 53 13.41 3.34 21.85
C VAL A 53 14.45 2.25 21.60
N VAL A 54 14.36 1.56 20.46
CA VAL A 54 15.25 0.44 20.14
C VAL A 54 16.66 0.90 19.74
N SER A 55 16.76 1.92 18.90
CA SER A 55 18.06 2.34 18.33
C SER A 55 18.58 3.69 18.84
N GLY A 56 17.75 4.47 19.50
CA GLY A 56 18.09 5.81 19.93
C GLY A 56 18.12 6.87 18.81
N PRO A 57 18.07 8.17 19.15
CA PRO A 57 17.87 9.25 18.15
C PRO A 57 19.00 9.37 17.14
N ARG A 58 20.25 9.16 17.56
CA ARG A 58 21.41 9.32 16.69
C ARG A 58 21.48 8.23 15.62
N GLU A 59 21.32 6.98 16.04
CA GLU A 59 21.33 5.84 15.11
C GLU A 59 20.15 5.89 14.14
N VAL A 60 18.96 6.32 14.60
CA VAL A 60 17.80 6.55 13.76
C VAL A 60 18.09 7.62 12.71
N TRP A 61 18.75 8.73 13.08
CA TRP A 61 19.11 9.79 12.14
C TRP A 61 20.09 9.31 11.08
N ASP A 62 21.22 8.73 11.51
CA ASP A 62 22.26 8.25 10.62
C ASP A 62 21.73 7.14 9.68
N GLY A 63 20.93 6.22 10.22
CA GLY A 63 20.27 5.17 9.45
C GLY A 63 19.22 5.71 8.48
N THR A 64 18.48 6.76 8.83
CA THR A 64 17.51 7.39 7.91
C THR A 64 18.23 8.03 6.73
N VAL A 65 19.34 8.71 6.94
CA VAL A 65 20.17 9.26 5.87
C VAL A 65 20.67 8.13 4.95
N THR A 66 21.16 7.03 5.53
CA THR A 66 21.59 5.85 4.77
C THR A 66 20.44 5.29 3.93
N ILE A 67 19.25 5.11 4.48
CA ILE A 67 18.04 4.63 3.74
C ILE A 67 17.71 5.55 2.56
N LEU A 68 17.78 6.87 2.74
CA LEU A 68 17.42 7.83 1.70
C LEU A 68 18.42 7.86 0.54
N THR A 69 19.71 7.60 0.81
CA THR A 69 20.82 7.76 -0.15
C THR A 69 21.35 6.42 -0.69
N SER A 70 20.83 5.29 -0.20
CA SER A 70 21.25 3.97 -0.67
C SER A 70 20.61 3.60 -2.01
N PRO A 71 21.37 2.95 -2.91
CA PRO A 71 20.79 2.28 -4.05
C PRO A 71 19.93 1.12 -3.54
N SER A 72 18.63 1.25 -3.68
CA SER A 72 17.70 0.17 -3.30
C SER A 72 17.43 -0.70 -4.52
N GLY A 73 17.80 -1.98 -4.44
CA GLY A 73 17.28 -3.02 -5.33
C GLY A 73 15.83 -3.36 -4.94
N LEU A 74 15.23 -4.32 -5.64
CA LEU A 74 13.82 -4.71 -5.42
C LEU A 74 13.57 -5.18 -3.98
N LEU A 75 14.56 -5.81 -3.35
CA LEU A 75 14.52 -6.33 -1.98
C LEU A 75 15.78 -5.89 -1.22
N THR A 76 15.85 -4.61 -0.85
CA THR A 76 16.93 -4.12 0.02
C THR A 76 16.43 -4.07 1.45
N ASP A 77 16.90 -4.97 2.29
CA ASP A 77 16.60 -5.01 3.71
C ASP A 77 17.18 -3.77 4.41
N TYR A 78 16.33 -2.85 4.80
CA TYR A 78 16.72 -1.62 5.46
C TYR A 78 17.26 -1.84 6.89
N ILE A 79 16.90 -2.95 7.52
CA ILE A 79 17.47 -3.31 8.83
C ILE A 79 18.95 -3.67 8.64
N ALA A 80 19.29 -4.36 7.56
CA ALA A 80 20.66 -4.78 7.27
C ALA A 80 21.58 -3.62 6.87
N ILE A 81 21.07 -2.62 6.13
CA ILE A 81 21.88 -1.50 5.63
C ILE A 81 21.91 -0.29 6.58
N ALA A 82 20.96 -0.21 7.50
CA ALA A 82 20.85 0.91 8.45
C ALA A 82 20.70 0.39 9.89
N SER A 83 19.46 0.31 10.38
CA SER A 83 19.13 -0.26 11.68
C SER A 83 17.66 -0.59 11.80
N LEU A 84 17.29 -1.41 12.77
CA LEU A 84 15.88 -1.71 13.05
C LEU A 84 15.09 -0.43 13.36
N GLY A 85 15.65 0.46 14.19
CA GLY A 85 14.98 1.71 14.57
C GLY A 85 14.76 2.66 13.41
N ALA A 86 15.79 2.88 12.57
CA ALA A 86 15.66 3.73 11.38
C ALA A 86 14.63 3.17 10.39
N THR A 87 14.61 1.85 10.22
CA THR A 87 13.64 1.16 9.37
C THR A 87 12.21 1.34 9.85
N LEU A 88 11.96 1.17 11.15
CA LEU A 88 10.64 1.39 11.77
C LEU A 88 10.19 2.84 11.64
N VAL A 89 11.11 3.79 11.86
CA VAL A 89 10.81 5.23 11.71
C VAL A 89 10.51 5.56 10.24
N ASN A 90 11.27 5.05 9.28
CA ASN A 90 10.99 5.23 7.85
C ASN A 90 9.59 4.70 7.49
N ALA A 91 9.26 3.49 7.91
CA ALA A 91 7.97 2.86 7.62
C ALA A 91 6.80 3.61 8.28
N GLY A 92 6.93 3.96 9.56
CA GLY A 92 5.93 4.73 10.29
C GLY A 92 5.71 6.12 9.70
N LEU A 93 6.79 6.85 9.41
CA LEU A 93 6.74 8.21 8.86
C LEU A 93 6.10 8.24 7.47
N LEU A 94 6.53 7.35 6.57
CA LEU A 94 6.02 7.30 5.21
C LEU A 94 4.52 6.95 5.19
N THR A 95 4.09 6.01 6.04
CA THR A 95 2.69 5.64 6.17
C THR A 95 1.86 6.76 6.80
N LEU A 96 2.39 7.44 7.82
CA LEU A 96 1.75 8.58 8.45
C LEU A 96 1.52 9.72 7.45
N LEU A 97 2.56 10.08 6.67
CA LEU A 97 2.44 11.11 5.63
C LEU A 97 1.40 10.72 4.58
N SER A 98 1.39 9.45 4.15
CA SER A 98 0.39 8.92 3.20
C SER A 98 -1.03 9.00 3.77
N ALA A 99 -1.22 8.66 5.05
CA ALA A 99 -2.50 8.79 5.73
C ALA A 99 -2.93 10.26 5.84
N LEU A 100 -2.03 11.17 6.18
CA LEU A 100 -2.34 12.61 6.22
C LEU A 100 -2.72 13.17 4.85
N VAL A 101 -2.07 12.73 3.77
CA VAL A 101 -2.45 13.09 2.39
C VAL A 101 -3.87 12.58 2.08
N ALA A 102 -4.18 11.32 2.39
CA ALA A 102 -5.53 10.78 2.20
C ALA A 102 -6.58 11.61 2.96
N ARG A 103 -6.30 11.95 4.22
CA ARG A 103 -7.15 12.80 5.05
C ARG A 103 -7.38 14.18 4.46
N ARG A 104 -6.30 14.83 3.98
CA ARG A 104 -6.38 16.17 3.38
C ARG A 104 -7.16 16.20 2.07
N LEU A 105 -7.10 15.13 1.30
CA LEU A 105 -7.86 14.98 0.07
C LEU A 105 -9.33 14.55 0.31
N GLY A 106 -9.75 14.37 1.56
CA GLY A 106 -11.10 13.95 1.89
C GLY A 106 -11.44 12.52 1.46
N VAL A 107 -10.42 11.64 1.38
CA VAL A 107 -10.62 10.23 1.01
C VAL A 107 -11.11 9.45 2.21
N LEU A 108 -12.16 8.65 2.01
CA LEU A 108 -12.64 7.72 3.03
C LEU A 108 -11.67 6.55 3.20
N TYR A 109 -11.45 6.15 4.45
CA TYR A 109 -10.59 5.00 4.80
C TYR A 109 -11.38 3.70 4.61
N ASN A 110 -11.60 3.34 3.35
CA ASN A 110 -12.18 2.07 2.92
C ASN A 110 -11.10 0.98 2.80
N GLY A 111 -11.51 -0.25 2.50
CA GLY A 111 -10.60 -1.39 2.36
C GLY A 111 -9.40 -1.14 1.44
N PRO A 112 -9.59 -0.68 0.20
CA PRO A 112 -8.48 -0.38 -0.72
C PRO A 112 -7.50 0.67 -0.21
N VAL A 113 -7.97 1.74 0.43
CA VAL A 113 -7.10 2.79 0.98
C VAL A 113 -6.29 2.27 2.16
N VAL A 114 -6.92 1.52 3.06
CA VAL A 114 -6.26 0.93 4.21
C VAL A 114 -5.22 -0.11 3.76
N ALA A 115 -5.59 -0.99 2.82
CA ALA A 115 -4.66 -1.95 2.23
C ALA A 115 -3.46 -1.24 1.56
N GLY A 116 -3.72 -0.15 0.82
CA GLY A 116 -2.67 0.69 0.25
C GLY A 116 -1.73 1.28 1.30
N LEU A 117 -2.25 1.77 2.41
CA LEU A 117 -1.43 2.31 3.52
C LEU A 117 -0.57 1.25 4.18
N PHE A 118 -1.11 0.04 4.44
CA PHE A 118 -0.30 -1.07 4.97
C PHE A 118 0.70 -1.61 3.95
N THR A 119 0.39 -1.56 2.66
CA THR A 119 1.36 -1.83 1.59
C THR A 119 2.49 -0.80 1.58
N VAL A 120 2.18 0.49 1.79
CA VAL A 120 3.20 1.54 1.98
C VAL A 120 4.08 1.20 3.17
N PHE A 121 3.50 0.81 4.30
CA PHE A 121 4.23 0.41 5.50
C PHE A 121 5.16 -0.78 5.23
N GLY A 122 4.62 -1.87 4.68
CA GLY A 122 5.38 -3.10 4.44
C GLY A 122 6.57 -2.86 3.50
N PHE A 123 6.36 -2.21 2.36
CA PHE A 123 7.48 -1.90 1.44
C PHE A 123 8.46 -0.88 2.00
N ALA A 124 8.06 -0.04 2.96
CA ALA A 124 8.98 0.89 3.61
C ALA A 124 9.92 0.23 4.63
N LEU A 125 9.73 -1.05 4.93
CA LEU A 125 10.70 -1.86 5.66
C LEU A 125 11.86 -2.30 4.75
N PHE A 126 11.63 -2.33 3.44
CA PHE A 126 12.63 -2.74 2.43
C PHE A 126 12.43 -1.99 1.11
N GLY A 127 13.44 -1.26 0.68
CA GLY A 127 13.52 -0.64 -0.65
C GLY A 127 12.72 0.65 -0.87
N LYS A 128 11.76 1.00 -0.01
CA LYS A 128 10.88 2.18 -0.19
C LYS A 128 11.14 3.23 0.87
N ASN A 129 11.31 4.46 0.44
CA ASN A 129 11.50 5.62 1.30
C ASN A 129 10.78 6.86 0.74
N LEU A 130 10.89 7.99 1.43
CA LEU A 130 10.22 9.23 1.01
C LEU A 130 10.74 9.74 -0.32
N LEU A 131 12.06 9.73 -0.53
CA LEU A 131 12.70 10.31 -1.71
C LEU A 131 12.28 9.54 -2.99
N ASN A 132 12.22 8.22 -2.94
CA ASN A 132 11.90 7.40 -4.11
C ASN A 132 10.39 7.22 -4.35
N SER A 133 9.55 7.47 -3.34
CA SER A 133 8.09 7.36 -3.46
C SER A 133 7.45 8.60 -4.07
N VAL A 134 7.97 9.79 -3.76
CA VAL A 134 7.41 11.07 -4.22
C VAL A 134 7.32 11.18 -5.75
N PRO A 135 8.35 10.82 -6.54
CA PRO A 135 8.27 10.86 -8.00
C PRO A 135 7.13 10.02 -8.58
N ILE A 136 6.90 8.82 -8.02
CA ILE A 136 5.82 7.94 -8.48
C ILE A 136 4.45 8.55 -8.14
N MET A 137 4.28 9.09 -6.94
CA MET A 137 3.05 9.79 -6.56
C MET A 137 2.80 11.01 -7.44
N LEU A 138 3.86 11.75 -7.79
CA LEU A 138 3.79 12.87 -8.73
C LEU A 138 3.33 12.40 -10.12
N GLY A 139 3.84 11.28 -10.62
CA GLY A 139 3.42 10.70 -11.89
C GLY A 139 1.92 10.37 -11.92
N THR A 140 1.41 9.72 -10.88
CA THR A 140 -0.03 9.45 -10.73
C THR A 140 -0.85 10.74 -10.61
N PHE A 141 -0.32 11.75 -9.91
CA PHE A 141 -0.97 13.06 -9.81
C PHE A 141 -1.05 13.76 -11.17
N LEU A 142 0.03 13.75 -11.95
CA LEU A 142 0.06 14.33 -13.30
C LEU A 142 -0.92 13.61 -14.23
N PHE A 143 -0.97 12.27 -14.16
CA PHE A 143 -1.98 11.50 -14.89
C PHE A 143 -3.41 11.95 -14.54
N ALA A 144 -3.73 12.06 -13.24
CA ALA A 144 -5.04 12.54 -12.80
C ALA A 144 -5.36 13.95 -13.36
N ARG A 145 -4.35 14.83 -13.45
CA ARG A 145 -4.49 16.17 -14.04
C ARG A 145 -4.76 16.12 -15.54
N LEU A 146 -4.08 15.25 -16.28
CA LEU A 146 -4.29 15.05 -17.72
C LEU A 146 -5.70 14.51 -18.00
N GLU A 147 -6.18 13.55 -17.20
CA GLU A 147 -7.52 13.01 -17.26
C GLU A 147 -8.61 13.95 -16.71
N LYS A 148 -8.23 15.14 -16.21
CA LYS A 148 -9.14 16.10 -15.58
C LYS A 148 -9.95 15.49 -14.43
N THR A 149 -9.41 14.46 -13.77
CA THR A 149 -10.03 13.72 -12.67
C THR A 149 -9.37 14.13 -11.35
N PRO A 150 -10.12 14.25 -10.24
CA PRO A 150 -9.52 14.55 -8.94
C PRO A 150 -8.51 13.47 -8.53
N PHE A 151 -7.32 13.86 -8.05
CA PHE A 151 -6.26 12.93 -7.64
C PHE A 151 -6.72 11.90 -6.59
N ARG A 152 -7.68 12.27 -5.74
CA ARG A 152 -8.28 11.36 -4.74
C ARG A 152 -8.80 10.06 -5.35
N THR A 153 -9.24 10.06 -6.61
CA THR A 153 -9.73 8.88 -7.34
C THR A 153 -8.62 7.84 -7.54
N TYR A 154 -7.38 8.29 -7.74
CA TYR A 154 -6.23 7.44 -8.01
C TYR A 154 -5.33 7.25 -6.79
N LEU A 155 -5.73 7.75 -5.60
CA LEU A 155 -4.85 7.75 -4.43
C LEU A 155 -4.46 6.34 -3.99
N ALA A 156 -5.41 5.41 -3.92
CA ALA A 156 -5.10 4.00 -3.61
C ALA A 156 -4.13 3.41 -4.64
N THR A 157 -4.38 3.63 -5.94
CA THR A 157 -3.46 3.22 -7.01
C THR A 157 -2.07 3.82 -6.83
N SER A 158 -1.98 5.09 -6.44
CA SER A 158 -0.72 5.76 -6.15
C SER A 158 0.05 5.09 -5.01
N PHE A 159 -0.63 4.71 -3.91
CA PHE A 159 0.00 4.01 -2.80
C PHE A 159 0.58 2.66 -3.21
N PHE A 160 -0.16 1.87 -3.97
CA PHE A 160 0.33 0.60 -4.51
C PHE A 160 1.44 0.79 -5.55
N ALA A 161 1.35 1.80 -6.42
CA ALA A 161 2.36 2.10 -7.43
C ALA A 161 3.73 2.38 -6.80
N THR A 162 3.76 2.99 -5.61
CA THR A 162 5.01 3.24 -4.89
C THR A 162 5.71 1.97 -4.39
N ALA A 163 5.14 0.77 -4.58
CA ALA A 163 5.89 -0.48 -4.42
C ALA A 163 7.07 -0.58 -5.40
N LEU A 164 7.00 0.15 -6.53
CA LEU A 164 8.07 0.25 -7.53
C LEU A 164 9.13 1.32 -7.20
N ALA A 165 9.05 1.96 -6.04
CA ALA A 165 9.99 3.00 -5.60
C ALA A 165 11.47 2.55 -5.62
N PRO A 166 11.84 1.29 -5.33
CA PRO A 166 13.21 0.83 -5.45
C PRO A 166 13.85 1.12 -6.82
N ALA A 167 13.07 1.05 -7.92
CA ALA A 167 13.56 1.38 -9.26
C ALA A 167 14.08 2.83 -9.37
N VAL A 168 13.45 3.76 -8.65
CA VAL A 168 13.90 5.17 -8.57
C VAL A 168 15.23 5.28 -7.85
N SER A 169 15.38 4.69 -6.66
CA SER A 169 16.63 4.72 -5.88
C SER A 169 17.77 4.02 -6.60
N TRP A 170 17.47 2.91 -7.29
CA TRP A 170 18.50 2.20 -8.05
C TRP A 170 19.07 3.07 -9.19
N LEU A 171 18.23 3.78 -9.94
CA LEU A 171 18.66 4.74 -10.94
C LEU A 171 19.39 5.94 -10.33
N ALA A 172 18.90 6.43 -9.18
CA ALA A 172 19.46 7.61 -8.54
C ALA A 172 20.85 7.38 -7.97
N PHE A 173 21.11 6.22 -7.34
CA PHE A 173 22.31 5.98 -6.56
C PHE A 173 23.12 4.75 -6.99
N GLY A 174 22.51 3.81 -7.72
CA GLY A 174 23.13 2.54 -8.10
C GLY A 174 23.98 2.59 -9.36
N ARG A 175 24.07 3.72 -10.05
CA ARG A 175 24.71 3.82 -11.38
C ARG A 175 26.07 4.49 -11.38
N GLY A 176 26.57 4.97 -10.23
CA GLY A 176 27.83 5.74 -10.18
C GLY A 176 27.78 7.06 -10.94
N LEU A 177 26.59 7.55 -11.30
CA LEU A 177 26.40 8.86 -11.92
C LEU A 177 26.58 9.97 -10.89
N PRO A 178 26.95 11.21 -11.33
CA PRO A 178 26.82 12.36 -10.46
C PRO A 178 25.43 12.41 -9.82
N VAL A 179 25.35 12.71 -8.51
CA VAL A 179 24.12 12.62 -7.71
C VAL A 179 22.94 13.33 -8.37
N TRP A 180 23.15 14.53 -8.92
CA TRP A 180 22.08 15.31 -9.57
C TRP A 180 21.54 14.62 -10.84
N GLN A 181 22.42 13.95 -11.64
CA GLN A 181 21.98 13.21 -12.83
C GLN A 181 21.22 11.97 -12.45
N GLY A 182 21.70 11.23 -11.46
CA GLY A 182 21.00 10.05 -10.92
C GLY A 182 19.63 10.41 -10.36
N LEU A 183 19.52 11.47 -9.56
CA LEU A 183 18.24 11.96 -9.03
C LEU A 183 17.28 12.41 -10.14
N LEU A 184 17.77 13.09 -11.16
CA LEU A 184 16.96 13.49 -12.31
C LEU A 184 16.43 12.26 -13.04
N LEU A 185 17.29 11.31 -13.36
CA LEU A 185 16.93 10.07 -14.07
C LEU A 185 15.93 9.24 -13.26
N GLY A 186 16.19 9.04 -11.97
CA GLY A 186 15.29 8.33 -11.06
C GLY A 186 13.93 9.04 -10.94
N THR A 187 13.93 10.38 -10.85
CA THR A 187 12.69 11.17 -10.78
C THR A 187 11.87 11.01 -12.07
N VAL A 188 12.50 11.13 -13.24
CA VAL A 188 11.80 10.95 -14.53
C VAL A 188 11.22 9.54 -14.63
N ALA A 189 12.00 8.51 -14.31
CA ALA A 189 11.52 7.13 -14.32
C ALA A 189 10.35 6.93 -13.34
N GLY A 190 10.44 7.47 -12.12
CA GLY A 190 9.37 7.41 -11.14
C GLY A 190 8.08 8.10 -11.61
N VAL A 191 8.18 9.27 -12.24
CA VAL A 191 7.04 9.97 -12.83
C VAL A 191 6.40 9.14 -13.96
N VAL A 192 7.21 8.53 -14.83
CA VAL A 192 6.70 7.66 -15.89
C VAL A 192 5.99 6.44 -15.30
N ILE A 193 6.62 5.74 -14.35
CA ILE A 193 6.02 4.58 -13.66
C ILE A 193 4.67 4.98 -13.03
N GLY A 194 4.65 6.07 -12.26
CA GLY A 194 3.43 6.54 -11.60
C GLY A 194 2.33 6.96 -12.58
N GLY A 195 2.69 7.54 -13.72
CA GLY A 195 1.73 7.97 -14.76
C GLY A 195 1.12 6.80 -15.54
N VAL A 196 1.88 5.72 -15.72
CA VAL A 196 1.41 4.54 -16.47
C VAL A 196 0.56 3.60 -15.60
N MET A 197 0.74 3.61 -14.28
CA MET A 197 0.04 2.70 -13.37
C MET A 197 -1.49 2.78 -13.42
N PRO A 198 -2.16 3.96 -13.37
CA PRO A 198 -3.61 4.02 -13.38
C PRO A 198 -4.26 3.45 -14.65
N PRO A 199 -3.85 3.81 -15.88
CA PRO A 199 -4.46 3.26 -17.08
C PRO A 199 -4.21 1.76 -17.24
N LEU A 200 -3.01 1.27 -16.88
CA LEU A 200 -2.73 -0.17 -16.92
C LEU A 200 -3.55 -0.94 -15.89
N ALA A 201 -3.70 -0.42 -14.66
CA ALA A 201 -4.52 -1.06 -13.64
C ALA A 201 -5.99 -1.19 -14.08
N ALA A 202 -6.54 -0.17 -14.74
CA ALA A 202 -7.88 -0.23 -15.31
C ALA A 202 -7.99 -1.28 -16.43
N HIS A 203 -6.99 -1.35 -17.32
CA HIS A 203 -6.95 -2.32 -18.40
C HIS A 203 -6.83 -3.76 -17.88
N PHE A 204 -5.92 -4.02 -16.95
CA PHE A 204 -5.72 -5.35 -16.38
C PHE A 204 -6.92 -5.83 -15.56
N LEU A 205 -7.66 -4.93 -14.91
CA LEU A 205 -8.91 -5.28 -14.23
C LEU A 205 -9.92 -5.92 -15.21
N THR A 206 -9.99 -5.40 -16.44
CA THR A 206 -10.83 -5.96 -17.49
C THR A 206 -10.28 -7.32 -17.98
N PHE A 207 -8.96 -7.44 -18.13
CA PHE A 207 -8.28 -8.65 -18.55
C PHE A 207 -8.53 -9.83 -17.61
N HIS A 208 -8.26 -9.68 -16.32
CA HIS A 208 -8.47 -10.77 -15.34
C HIS A 208 -9.87 -10.79 -14.72
N ARG A 209 -10.79 -9.90 -15.14
CA ARG A 209 -12.21 -9.85 -14.71
C ARG A 209 -12.40 -9.85 -13.18
N GLY A 210 -11.44 -9.29 -12.45
CA GLY A 210 -11.46 -9.24 -10.99
C GLY A 210 -11.13 -10.58 -10.29
N LEU A 211 -10.54 -11.55 -11.01
CA LEU A 211 -10.05 -12.80 -10.41
C LEU A 211 -8.73 -12.61 -9.64
N SER A 212 -7.93 -11.61 -10.00
CA SER A 212 -6.77 -11.23 -9.20
C SER A 212 -7.23 -10.40 -8.00
N LEU A 213 -6.90 -10.86 -6.79
CA LEU A 213 -7.22 -10.16 -5.53
C LEU A 213 -6.55 -8.78 -5.46
N TYR A 214 -5.35 -8.65 -6.02
CA TYR A 214 -4.56 -7.43 -6.03
C TYR A 214 -4.37 -6.91 -7.46
N ASN A 215 -5.43 -6.38 -8.07
CA ASN A 215 -5.38 -5.83 -9.42
C ASN A 215 -4.19 -4.86 -9.62
N ILE A 216 -4.00 -3.92 -8.69
CA ILE A 216 -2.92 -2.92 -8.79
C ILE A 216 -1.56 -3.57 -8.49
N GLY A 217 -1.50 -4.55 -7.58
CA GLY A 217 -0.28 -5.33 -7.33
C GLY A 217 0.14 -6.17 -8.54
N PHE A 218 -0.81 -6.82 -9.21
CA PHE A 218 -0.57 -7.52 -10.48
C PHE A 218 -0.01 -6.56 -11.53
N THR A 219 -0.62 -5.39 -11.68
CA THR A 219 -0.15 -4.33 -12.58
C THR A 219 1.26 -3.88 -12.22
N ALA A 220 1.54 -3.65 -10.94
CA ALA A 220 2.87 -3.26 -10.47
C ALA A 220 3.93 -4.34 -10.79
N GLY A 221 3.58 -5.62 -10.65
CA GLY A 221 4.46 -6.72 -11.03
C GLY A 221 4.83 -6.68 -12.52
N ILE A 222 3.86 -6.48 -13.41
CA ILE A 222 4.11 -6.37 -14.85
C ILE A 222 4.96 -5.13 -15.17
N VAL A 223 4.63 -3.97 -14.60
CA VAL A 223 5.39 -2.73 -14.81
C VAL A 223 6.81 -2.88 -14.27
N GLY A 224 6.99 -3.55 -13.12
CA GLY A 224 8.30 -3.84 -12.55
C GLY A 224 9.16 -4.75 -13.46
N MET A 225 8.58 -5.84 -13.97
CA MET A 225 9.27 -6.71 -14.94
C MET A 225 9.67 -5.95 -16.21
N LEU A 226 8.78 -5.10 -16.71
CA LEU A 226 9.05 -4.29 -17.91
C LEU A 226 10.16 -3.26 -17.63
N ALA A 227 10.15 -2.61 -16.47
CA ALA A 227 11.19 -1.68 -16.06
C ALA A 227 12.56 -2.37 -15.98
N VAL A 228 12.64 -3.54 -15.35
CA VAL A 228 13.88 -4.35 -15.28
C VAL A 228 14.33 -4.78 -16.68
N ALA A 229 13.41 -5.21 -17.55
CA ALA A 229 13.72 -5.59 -18.92
C ALA A 229 14.30 -4.40 -19.72
N ILE A 230 13.73 -3.21 -19.56
CA ILE A 230 14.24 -1.98 -20.16
C ILE A 230 15.64 -1.66 -19.62
N TYR A 231 15.85 -1.74 -18.30
CA TYR A 231 17.18 -1.50 -17.72
C TYR A 231 18.22 -2.46 -18.28
N ASN A 232 17.92 -3.75 -18.36
CA ASN A 232 18.81 -4.76 -18.94
C ASN A 232 19.09 -4.49 -20.43
N ALA A 233 18.11 -4.04 -21.21
CA ALA A 233 18.27 -3.68 -22.61
C ALA A 233 19.24 -2.51 -22.83
N PHE A 234 19.34 -1.60 -21.84
CA PHE A 234 20.33 -0.52 -21.83
C PHE A 234 21.68 -0.93 -21.19
N GLY A 235 21.90 -2.22 -20.93
CA GLY A 235 23.11 -2.75 -20.30
C GLY A 235 23.19 -2.46 -18.79
N PHE A 236 22.06 -2.24 -18.15
CA PHE A 236 21.96 -1.97 -16.72
C PHE A 236 21.55 -3.26 -16.00
N GLU A 237 22.52 -4.02 -15.52
CA GLU A 237 22.23 -5.19 -14.69
C GLU A 237 21.71 -4.73 -13.33
N VAL A 238 20.46 -5.09 -13.04
CA VAL A 238 19.88 -4.89 -11.71
C VAL A 238 20.37 -6.04 -10.82
N GLN A 239 21.39 -5.76 -10.03
CA GLN A 239 21.90 -6.74 -9.07
C GLN A 239 20.96 -6.79 -7.86
N ASP A 240 20.62 -8.00 -7.43
CA ASP A 240 19.90 -8.22 -6.18
C ASP A 240 20.78 -7.81 -5.00
N ALA A 241 20.24 -6.99 -4.12
CA ALA A 241 20.89 -6.67 -2.86
C ALA A 241 20.74 -7.88 -1.93
N HIS A 242 21.79 -8.71 -1.83
CA HIS A 242 21.80 -9.90 -0.96
C HIS A 242 22.00 -9.57 0.53
N ALA A 243 21.86 -8.31 0.94
CA ALA A 243 21.96 -7.93 2.34
C ALA A 243 20.65 -8.30 3.05
N ILE A 244 20.66 -9.41 3.78
CA ILE A 244 19.54 -9.87 4.62
C ILE A 244 19.99 -9.78 6.07
N SER A 245 19.22 -9.10 6.91
CA SER A 245 19.46 -9.00 8.35
C SER A 245 19.21 -10.33 9.05
N SER A 246 20.04 -10.65 10.02
CA SER A 246 19.86 -11.80 10.90
C SER A 246 19.83 -11.32 12.36
N GLY A 247 19.16 -12.09 13.24
CA GLY A 247 19.14 -11.80 14.68
C GLY A 247 17.95 -10.98 15.16
N TYR A 248 17.09 -10.46 14.28
CA TYR A 248 15.91 -9.66 14.66
C TYR A 248 14.59 -10.44 14.67
N THR A 249 14.62 -11.75 14.45
CA THR A 249 13.42 -12.60 14.34
C THR A 249 12.52 -12.49 15.58
N THR A 250 13.12 -12.51 16.78
CA THR A 250 12.35 -12.41 18.03
C THR A 250 11.69 -11.05 18.20
N GLN A 251 12.41 -9.96 17.93
CA GLN A 251 11.88 -8.59 18.04
C GLN A 251 10.73 -8.37 17.04
N LEU A 252 10.90 -8.82 15.80
CA LEU A 252 9.88 -8.71 14.76
C LEU A 252 8.68 -9.61 15.07
N ALA A 253 8.88 -10.84 15.53
CA ALA A 253 7.80 -11.74 15.93
C ALA A 253 6.99 -11.17 17.10
N VAL A 254 7.67 -10.65 18.14
CA VAL A 254 7.00 -10.00 19.26
C VAL A 254 6.25 -8.75 18.82
N GLY A 255 6.87 -7.91 17.98
CA GLY A 255 6.21 -6.72 17.41
C GLY A 255 4.95 -7.08 16.61
N THR A 256 5.02 -8.10 15.77
CA THR A 256 3.87 -8.60 14.99
C THR A 256 2.79 -9.17 15.90
N ALA A 257 3.16 -9.97 16.91
CA ALA A 257 2.21 -10.52 17.88
C ALA A 257 1.49 -9.41 18.66
N VAL A 258 2.22 -8.40 19.15
CA VAL A 258 1.64 -7.25 19.82
C VAL A 258 0.69 -6.50 18.88
N PHE A 259 1.08 -6.27 17.64
CA PHE A 259 0.22 -5.62 16.65
C PHE A 259 -1.08 -6.40 16.42
N CYS A 260 -1.01 -7.73 16.23
CA CYS A 260 -2.19 -8.58 16.08
C CYS A 260 -3.08 -8.54 17.33
N LEU A 261 -2.50 -8.63 18.53
CA LEU A 261 -3.25 -8.56 19.77
C LEU A 261 -3.96 -7.20 19.96
N VAL A 262 -3.30 -6.11 19.57
CA VAL A 262 -3.91 -4.76 19.61
C VAL A 262 -5.06 -4.68 18.62
N LEU A 263 -4.92 -5.21 17.40
CA LEU A 263 -6.00 -5.22 16.42
C LEU A 263 -7.20 -6.07 16.89
N VAL A 264 -6.95 -7.27 17.41
CA VAL A 264 -8.00 -8.14 17.94
C VAL A 264 -8.68 -7.49 19.14
N GLY A 265 -7.93 -6.96 20.09
CA GLY A 265 -8.47 -6.29 21.28
C GLY A 265 -9.29 -5.06 20.93
N ASN A 266 -8.80 -4.22 20.02
CA ASN A 266 -9.53 -3.06 19.54
C ASN A 266 -10.78 -3.46 18.73
N GLY A 267 -10.65 -4.48 17.89
CA GLY A 267 -11.77 -5.05 17.14
C GLY A 267 -12.86 -5.61 18.04
N PHE A 268 -12.48 -6.37 19.07
CA PHE A 268 -13.39 -6.88 20.12
C PHE A 268 -14.11 -5.74 20.84
N HIS A 269 -13.39 -4.69 21.24
CA HIS A 269 -13.99 -3.53 21.90
C HIS A 269 -15.00 -2.81 20.98
N LEU A 270 -14.63 -2.57 19.71
CA LEU A 270 -15.51 -1.92 18.73
C LEU A 270 -16.70 -2.79 18.29
N ASN A 271 -16.58 -4.12 18.40
CA ASN A 271 -17.67 -5.08 18.11
C ASN A 271 -18.59 -5.33 19.33
N GLY A 272 -18.70 -4.38 20.22
CA GLY A 272 -19.57 -4.49 21.40
C GLY A 272 -19.10 -5.56 22.41
N ARG A 273 -17.79 -5.80 22.51
CA ARG A 273 -17.14 -6.81 23.38
C ARG A 273 -17.58 -8.25 23.05
N SER A 274 -17.80 -8.53 21.77
CA SER A 274 -18.25 -9.83 21.28
C SER A 274 -17.35 -10.32 20.16
N PHE A 275 -17.07 -11.64 20.14
CA PHE A 275 -16.41 -12.32 19.04
C PHE A 275 -17.38 -12.80 17.94
N ASN A 276 -18.65 -12.41 18.02
CA ASN A 276 -19.63 -12.77 17.02
C ASN A 276 -19.34 -12.10 15.67
N GLY A 277 -19.63 -12.81 14.58
CA GLY A 277 -19.54 -12.31 13.21
C GLY A 277 -18.51 -13.01 12.33
N LEU A 278 -17.64 -13.87 12.87
CA LEU A 278 -16.67 -14.63 12.07
C LEU A 278 -17.35 -15.47 10.99
N ALA A 279 -18.43 -16.19 11.33
CA ALA A 279 -19.17 -16.99 10.37
C ALA A 279 -19.84 -16.15 9.26
N ALA A 280 -20.29 -14.93 9.56
CA ALA A 280 -20.81 -14.00 8.57
C ALA A 280 -19.68 -13.50 7.66
N PHE A 281 -18.54 -13.13 8.25
CA PHE A 281 -17.36 -12.70 7.55
C PHE A 281 -16.85 -13.75 6.52
N LEU A 282 -16.80 -15.03 6.92
CA LEU A 282 -16.39 -16.14 6.06
C LEU A 282 -17.37 -16.47 4.91
N ARG A 283 -18.63 -16.04 5.03
CA ARG A 283 -19.65 -16.24 3.97
C ARG A 283 -19.57 -15.23 2.84
N HIS A 284 -18.86 -14.12 3.03
CA HIS A 284 -18.72 -13.13 1.97
C HIS A 284 -17.83 -13.68 0.87
N PRO A 285 -18.23 -13.55 -0.41
CA PRO A 285 -17.33 -13.83 -1.51
C PRO A 285 -16.17 -12.85 -1.44
N GLY A 286 -14.92 -13.33 -1.35
CA GLY A 286 -13.73 -12.48 -1.28
C GLY A 286 -13.53 -11.58 -2.50
N ARG A 287 -14.28 -11.82 -3.58
CA ARG A 287 -14.18 -11.09 -4.83
C ARG A 287 -14.87 -9.72 -4.73
N LYS A 288 -14.09 -8.64 -4.87
CA LYS A 288 -14.55 -7.24 -4.83
C LYS A 288 -15.27 -6.85 -3.52
N ALA A 289 -15.04 -7.57 -2.43
CA ALA A 289 -15.64 -7.26 -1.15
C ALA A 289 -14.81 -6.20 -0.41
N ASP A 290 -15.47 -5.12 0.03
CA ASP A 290 -14.91 -4.18 1.00
C ASP A 290 -15.45 -4.55 2.38
N PHE A 291 -14.67 -5.33 3.13
CA PHE A 291 -15.08 -5.80 4.46
C PHE A 291 -15.27 -4.68 5.48
N LEU A 292 -14.57 -3.55 5.33
CA LEU A 292 -14.78 -2.39 6.20
C LEU A 292 -16.17 -1.77 5.99
N ALA A 293 -16.65 -1.78 4.75
CA ALA A 293 -18.00 -1.30 4.42
C ALA A 293 -19.09 -2.33 4.76
N LEU A 294 -18.81 -3.63 4.59
CA LEU A 294 -19.79 -4.70 4.80
C LEU A 294 -19.97 -5.08 6.28
N GLU A 295 -18.88 -5.20 7.03
CA GLU A 295 -18.88 -5.73 8.40
C GLU A 295 -18.49 -4.69 9.45
N GLY A 296 -18.04 -3.51 9.01
CA GLY A 296 -17.55 -2.46 9.89
C GLY A 296 -16.14 -2.71 10.44
N VAL A 297 -15.59 -1.68 11.07
CA VAL A 297 -14.18 -1.65 11.51
C VAL A 297 -13.88 -2.73 12.56
N GLY A 298 -14.75 -2.91 13.54
CA GLY A 298 -14.52 -3.83 14.66
C GLY A 298 -14.44 -5.29 14.21
N ARG A 299 -15.43 -5.77 13.46
CA ARG A 299 -15.45 -7.14 12.93
C ARG A 299 -14.33 -7.39 11.96
N THR A 300 -14.04 -6.44 11.07
CA THR A 300 -12.95 -6.57 10.09
C THR A 300 -11.60 -6.69 10.77
N GLN A 301 -11.26 -5.84 11.74
CA GLN A 301 -9.99 -5.90 12.46
C GLN A 301 -9.81 -7.21 13.23
N MET A 302 -10.84 -7.64 13.94
CA MET A 302 -10.79 -8.87 14.72
C MET A 302 -10.61 -10.10 13.82
N ASN A 303 -11.36 -10.17 12.73
CA ASN A 303 -11.43 -11.37 11.90
C ASN A 303 -10.25 -11.48 10.93
N ILE A 304 -9.67 -10.39 10.43
CA ILE A 304 -8.48 -10.42 9.57
C ILE A 304 -7.31 -11.11 10.31
N CYS A 305 -7.06 -10.75 11.57
CA CYS A 305 -5.98 -11.37 12.35
C CYS A 305 -6.27 -12.86 12.66
N LEU A 306 -7.52 -13.21 12.93
CA LEU A 306 -7.89 -14.60 13.21
C LEU A 306 -7.78 -15.50 11.97
N LEU A 307 -8.14 -14.99 10.79
CA LEU A 307 -8.01 -15.73 9.53
C LEU A 307 -6.54 -15.98 9.15
N TYR A 308 -5.71 -14.96 9.27
CA TYR A 308 -4.28 -15.10 8.94
C TYR A 308 -3.57 -16.13 9.81
N THR A 309 -3.96 -16.23 11.09
CA THR A 309 -3.39 -17.24 11.99
C THR A 309 -3.91 -18.65 11.73
N SER A 310 -5.13 -18.81 11.18
CA SER A 310 -5.65 -20.13 10.82
C SER A 310 -5.01 -20.68 9.55
N ASP A 311 -4.86 -19.87 8.50
CA ASP A 311 -4.19 -20.29 7.26
C ASP A 311 -2.71 -20.64 7.47
N ALA A 312 -2.01 -19.90 8.34
CA ALA A 312 -0.61 -20.19 8.66
C ALA A 312 -0.41 -21.45 9.53
N ALA A 313 -1.47 -21.98 10.12
CA ALA A 313 -1.42 -23.22 10.91
C ALA A 313 -1.70 -24.48 10.08
N ASP A 314 -2.25 -24.32 8.86
CA ASP A 314 -2.60 -25.41 7.95
C ASP A 314 -1.50 -25.68 6.89
N GLU A 315 -0.44 -24.83 6.81
CA GLU A 315 0.79 -25.06 6.03
C GLU A 315 1.93 -25.64 6.90
#